data_3dc94a64bc713b6fb7254811fc2777a3
#
_entry.id   3dc94a64bc713b6fb7254811fc2777a3
#
_cell.length_a   1.000
_cell.length_b   1.000
_cell.length_c   1.000
_cell.angle_alpha   90.00
_cell.angle_beta   90.00
_cell.angle_gamma   90.00
#
_symmetry.space_group_name_H-M   'P 1'
#
loop_
_entity.id
_entity.type
_entity.pdbx_description
1 polymer ?
#
loop_
_entity_poly.entity_id
_entity_poly.type
_entity_poly.pdbx_seq_one_letter_code
_entity_poly.pdbx_strand_id
1 'polypeptide(L)'
;MIRIIRVIRVKKKMTNRQIFLNHIGQTSPDPLALEIVRASGSKLYDVNGKEYIDLIGGVSVCNIGHGNKKVIDAIKKQAEDFMHVMVNGELVLTPQTAYAKLLTDHLPPSLNSVFFTASGTEATEGAMKLSKRFTARTQIAAFKNSYHGSTQGSLSILGDEYWRNAFRPLLPDILHLNYNSFNDLDSITKQTACVIAETIQAEAGVIVPEIKWMQALRKKCTETGTLLVLDEIQCGFGRNGTLWAFTQYGIVPDILLLGKALGGGMPLGAFIADKKIMDSFTENPVLGHINTFGGHPVCCAAGKAAMEFLLDEKIVETVFEKEELFLKNLSSSKIKKIRSRGLMFALEFGNFEENKKVIDLLI
;
A
#
# COMPACT_ATOMS: atom_id res chain seq x y z
N MET A 1 60.37 31.00 -24.41
CA MET A 1 60.07 30.04 -23.33
C MET A 1 58.61 30.23 -22.93
N ILE A 2 57.68 29.43 -23.50
CA ILE A 2 56.23 29.53 -23.23
C ILE A 2 55.92 28.66 -22.03
N ARG A 3 55.52 29.27 -20.91
CA ARG A 3 55.06 28.58 -19.71
C ARG A 3 53.63 28.06 -19.96
N ILE A 4 53.45 26.74 -20.12
CA ILE A 4 52.16 26.08 -20.16
C ILE A 4 51.59 26.07 -18.71
N ILE A 5 50.65 26.93 -18.43
CA ILE A 5 49.89 26.90 -17.17
C ILE A 5 48.89 25.73 -17.27
N ARG A 6 49.22 24.62 -16.66
CA ARG A 6 48.25 23.50 -16.45
C ARG A 6 47.19 23.96 -15.44
N VAL A 7 46.03 24.34 -15.95
CA VAL A 7 44.86 24.56 -15.10
C VAL A 7 44.42 23.20 -14.52
N ILE A 8 44.78 22.91 -13.28
CA ILE A 8 44.27 21.77 -12.54
C ILE A 8 42.80 22.06 -12.25
N ARG A 9 41.88 21.56 -13.08
CA ARG A 9 40.45 21.57 -12.78
C ARG A 9 40.24 20.61 -11.61
N VAL A 10 40.24 21.13 -10.38
CA VAL A 10 39.75 20.40 -9.21
C VAL A 10 38.28 20.14 -9.46
N LYS A 11 37.91 18.90 -9.80
CA LYS A 11 36.47 18.50 -9.87
C LYS A 11 35.89 18.72 -8.48
N LYS A 12 35.08 19.74 -8.30
CA LYS A 12 34.35 19.98 -7.04
C LYS A 12 33.48 18.76 -6.76
N LYS A 13 33.68 18.10 -5.62
CA LYS A 13 32.90 16.90 -5.24
C LYS A 13 31.43 17.32 -5.14
N MET A 14 30.56 16.60 -5.84
CA MET A 14 29.12 16.85 -5.77
C MET A 14 28.61 16.56 -4.37
N THR A 15 27.70 17.39 -3.87
CA THR A 15 26.94 17.12 -2.62
C THR A 15 25.91 16.01 -2.87
N ASN A 16 25.45 15.34 -1.81
CA ASN A 16 24.38 14.32 -1.92
C ASN A 16 23.12 14.90 -2.58
N ARG A 17 22.75 16.15 -2.25
CA ARG A 17 21.63 16.86 -2.90
C ARG A 17 21.87 17.01 -4.43
N GLN A 18 23.06 17.35 -4.87
CA GLN A 18 23.40 17.42 -6.29
C GLN A 18 23.37 16.05 -6.96
N ILE A 19 23.83 15.00 -6.27
CA ILE A 19 23.76 13.62 -6.76
C ILE A 19 22.31 13.20 -6.89
N PHE A 20 21.47 13.45 -5.88
CA PHE A 20 20.03 13.17 -5.91
C PHE A 20 19.35 13.81 -7.12
N LEU A 21 19.56 15.12 -7.35
CA LEU A 21 18.92 15.83 -8.45
C LEU A 21 19.42 15.42 -9.84
N ASN A 22 20.69 14.95 -9.97
CA ASN A 22 21.27 14.62 -11.26
C ASN A 22 21.27 13.12 -11.61
N HIS A 23 21.18 12.23 -10.61
CA HIS A 23 21.38 10.79 -10.84
C HIS A 23 20.19 9.93 -10.36
N ILE A 24 19.21 10.49 -9.62
CA ILE A 24 17.97 9.80 -9.27
C ILE A 24 16.85 10.35 -10.17
N GLY A 25 16.08 9.46 -10.81
CA GLY A 25 14.92 9.84 -11.60
C GLY A 25 13.90 10.58 -10.73
N GLN A 26 13.53 11.80 -11.12
CA GLN A 26 12.60 12.64 -10.38
C GLN A 26 11.16 12.36 -10.81
N THR A 27 10.22 12.42 -9.87
CA THR A 27 8.77 12.29 -10.11
C THR A 27 8.04 13.63 -9.97
N SER A 28 8.75 14.70 -9.57
CA SER A 28 8.27 16.07 -9.44
C SER A 28 9.37 17.05 -9.83
N PRO A 29 9.04 18.22 -10.45
CA PRO A 29 10.02 19.26 -10.72
C PRO A 29 10.56 19.91 -9.42
N ASP A 30 9.79 19.88 -8.34
CA ASP A 30 10.11 20.50 -7.05
C ASP A 30 10.06 19.47 -5.90
N PRO A 31 11.00 18.49 -5.84
CA PRO A 31 11.05 17.55 -4.73
C PRO A 31 11.49 18.26 -3.44
N LEU A 32 11.00 17.79 -2.28
CA LEU A 32 11.41 18.32 -0.96
C LEU A 32 12.93 18.29 -0.77
N ALA A 33 13.56 17.25 -1.28
CA ALA A 33 15.02 17.04 -1.28
C ALA A 33 15.69 17.31 0.10
N LEU A 34 15.01 16.91 1.18
CA LEU A 34 15.57 16.86 2.53
C LEU A 34 16.59 15.72 2.60
N GLU A 35 17.79 16.01 3.09
CA GLU A 35 18.84 15.00 3.28
C GLU A 35 18.67 14.33 4.64
N ILE A 36 17.87 13.27 4.71
CA ILE A 36 17.58 12.50 5.93
C ILE A 36 18.68 11.46 6.13
N VAL A 37 19.27 11.44 7.33
CA VAL A 37 20.38 10.54 7.70
C VAL A 37 19.99 9.52 8.79
N ARG A 38 18.89 9.75 9.52
CA ARG A 38 18.42 8.86 10.58
C ARG A 38 16.91 9.01 10.79
N ALA A 39 16.28 7.92 11.20
CA ALA A 39 14.90 7.91 11.66
C ALA A 39 14.78 7.07 12.94
N SER A 40 13.90 7.47 13.87
CA SER A 40 13.68 6.77 15.14
C SER A 40 12.30 7.10 15.72
N GLY A 41 11.50 6.08 16.04
CA GLY A 41 10.14 6.29 16.52
C GLY A 41 9.30 7.06 15.48
N SER A 42 8.78 8.23 15.88
CA SER A 42 8.01 9.14 15.00
C SER A 42 8.84 10.31 14.47
N LYS A 43 10.17 10.21 14.43
CA LYS A 43 11.05 11.33 14.09
C LYS A 43 12.03 10.99 12.99
N LEU A 44 12.26 11.98 12.10
CA LEU A 44 13.31 11.99 11.08
C LEU A 44 14.36 13.03 11.47
N TYR A 45 15.61 12.79 11.08
CA TYR A 45 16.74 13.68 11.37
C TYR A 45 17.51 13.94 10.09
N ASP A 46 17.72 15.21 9.77
CA ASP A 46 18.50 15.61 8.61
C ASP A 46 20.02 15.64 8.90
N VAL A 47 20.78 15.93 7.85
CA VAL A 47 22.25 16.03 7.89
C VAL A 47 22.78 17.12 8.84
N ASN A 48 21.96 18.14 9.18
CA ASN A 48 22.30 19.22 10.09
C ASN A 48 21.86 18.93 11.53
N GLY A 49 21.21 17.78 11.78
CA GLY A 49 20.65 17.40 13.06
C GLY A 49 19.29 17.99 13.36
N LYS A 50 18.63 18.68 12.40
CA LYS A 50 17.26 19.15 12.57
C LYS A 50 16.31 17.95 12.67
N GLU A 51 15.42 18.01 13.63
CA GLU A 51 14.40 17.00 13.90
C GLU A 51 13.08 17.37 13.22
N TYR A 52 12.43 16.38 12.60
CA TYR A 52 11.10 16.49 12.00
C TYR A 52 10.19 15.43 12.61
N ILE A 53 8.95 15.79 12.92
CA ILE A 53 7.90 14.83 13.30
C ILE A 53 7.34 14.19 12.03
N ASP A 54 7.45 12.87 11.92
CA ASP A 54 6.93 12.13 10.77
C ASP A 54 5.46 11.76 10.98
N LEU A 55 4.57 12.55 10.39
CA LEU A 55 3.12 12.27 10.34
C LEU A 55 2.72 11.46 9.09
N ILE A 56 3.66 11.20 8.17
CA ILE A 56 3.39 10.47 6.93
C ILE A 56 3.65 8.96 7.12
N GLY A 57 4.64 8.62 7.97
CA GLY A 57 5.01 7.25 8.27
C GLY A 57 5.41 6.44 7.03
N GLY A 58 6.15 7.07 6.08
CA GLY A 58 6.49 6.44 4.81
C GLY A 58 5.28 6.11 3.94
N VAL A 59 4.20 6.89 4.00
CA VAL A 59 2.89 6.64 3.40
C VAL A 59 2.28 5.34 3.94
N SER A 60 2.03 5.33 5.26
CA SER A 60 1.46 4.19 6.02
C SER A 60 2.31 2.91 6.03
N VAL A 61 3.62 3.02 5.87
CA VAL A 61 4.55 1.89 5.97
C VAL A 61 5.02 1.66 7.40
N CYS A 62 5.39 2.73 8.10
CA CYS A 62 6.05 2.68 9.40
C CYS A 62 5.04 2.79 10.57
N ASN A 63 4.01 1.94 10.58
CA ASN A 63 2.92 1.98 11.57
C ASN A 63 3.35 1.61 13.00
N ILE A 64 4.50 0.98 13.18
CA ILE A 64 5.13 0.68 14.49
C ILE A 64 6.32 1.59 14.80
N GLY A 65 6.51 2.66 14.02
CA GLY A 65 7.61 3.60 14.15
C GLY A 65 8.91 3.15 13.46
N HIS A 66 9.82 4.09 13.30
CA HIS A 66 11.14 3.85 12.71
C HIS A 66 12.09 3.17 13.71
N GLY A 67 12.97 2.32 13.20
CA GLY A 67 14.05 1.72 14.00
C GLY A 67 13.59 0.69 15.03
N ASN A 68 12.44 0.04 14.83
CA ASN A 68 11.95 -0.99 15.75
C ASN A 68 12.97 -2.12 15.91
N LYS A 69 13.39 -2.38 17.15
CA LYS A 69 14.46 -3.34 17.45
C LYS A 69 14.09 -4.77 17.10
N LYS A 70 12.85 -5.22 17.37
CA LYS A 70 12.40 -6.59 17.02
C LYS A 70 12.52 -6.83 15.51
N VAL A 71 12.13 -5.83 14.69
CA VAL A 71 12.22 -5.92 13.21
C VAL A 71 13.68 -5.95 12.76
N ILE A 72 14.53 -5.06 13.29
CA ILE A 72 15.96 -5.01 12.94
C ILE A 72 16.66 -6.32 13.28
N ASP A 73 16.39 -6.89 14.45
CA ASP A 73 17.00 -8.15 14.89
C ASP A 73 16.53 -9.33 13.99
N ALA A 74 15.25 -9.36 13.61
CA ALA A 74 14.72 -10.35 12.67
C ALA A 74 15.37 -10.24 11.27
N ILE A 75 15.56 -9.02 10.76
CA ILE A 75 16.27 -8.78 9.49
C ILE A 75 17.69 -9.31 9.55
N LYS A 76 18.45 -8.96 10.60
CA LYS A 76 19.84 -9.37 10.79
C LYS A 76 19.96 -10.89 10.82
N LYS A 77 19.15 -11.51 11.67
CA LYS A 77 19.15 -12.99 11.79
C LYS A 77 18.84 -13.67 10.46
N GLN A 78 17.79 -13.22 9.74
CA GLN A 78 17.43 -13.83 8.48
C GLN A 78 18.48 -13.60 7.39
N ALA A 79 19.12 -12.43 7.39
CA ALA A 79 20.20 -12.11 6.44
C ALA A 79 21.46 -12.98 6.68
N GLU A 80 21.74 -13.34 7.94
CA GLU A 80 22.81 -14.29 8.32
C GLU A 80 22.47 -15.73 7.88
N ASP A 81 21.20 -16.16 8.02
CA ASP A 81 20.79 -17.49 7.61
C ASP A 81 20.80 -17.62 6.06
N PHE A 82 20.07 -16.77 5.36
CA PHE A 82 20.06 -16.59 3.89
C PHE A 82 19.19 -15.40 3.48
N MET A 83 19.52 -14.74 2.36
CA MET A 83 18.70 -13.64 1.82
C MET A 83 17.70 -14.13 0.78
N HIS A 84 18.16 -14.77 -0.29
CA HIS A 84 17.32 -15.26 -1.39
C HIS A 84 17.83 -16.63 -1.85
N VAL A 85 16.91 -17.56 -2.07
CA VAL A 85 17.24 -18.92 -2.46
C VAL A 85 16.56 -19.32 -3.76
N MET A 86 15.25 -19.04 -3.87
CA MET A 86 14.41 -19.45 -4.99
C MET A 86 13.17 -18.56 -5.08
N VAL A 87 12.54 -18.56 -6.25
CA VAL A 87 11.25 -17.90 -6.47
C VAL A 87 10.16 -18.45 -5.53
N ASN A 88 9.14 -17.66 -5.27
CA ASN A 88 8.03 -18.07 -4.41
C ASN A 88 7.32 -19.32 -4.98
N GLY A 89 7.04 -20.29 -4.10
CA GLY A 89 6.24 -21.47 -4.41
C GLY A 89 7.02 -22.74 -4.76
N GLU A 90 8.36 -22.68 -4.98
CA GLU A 90 9.16 -23.86 -5.35
C GLU A 90 9.77 -24.57 -4.14
N LEU A 91 10.20 -23.81 -3.13
CA LEU A 91 10.80 -24.36 -1.91
C LEU A 91 9.99 -23.97 -0.68
N VAL A 92 10.00 -24.81 0.33
CA VAL A 92 9.44 -24.46 1.65
C VAL A 92 10.45 -23.60 2.40
N LEU A 93 10.18 -22.31 2.51
CA LEU A 93 11.02 -21.36 3.22
C LEU A 93 10.33 -20.90 4.51
N THR A 94 10.97 -21.18 5.66
CA THR A 94 10.40 -20.91 6.99
C THR A 94 9.90 -19.47 7.18
N PRO A 95 10.60 -18.40 6.77
CA PRO A 95 10.10 -17.04 6.94
C PRO A 95 8.78 -16.78 6.21
N GLN A 96 8.61 -17.35 5.01
CA GLN A 96 7.38 -17.24 4.22
C GLN A 96 6.24 -17.99 4.89
N THR A 97 6.45 -19.27 5.24
CA THR A 97 5.39 -20.11 5.82
C THR A 97 4.97 -19.62 7.20
N ALA A 98 5.91 -19.18 8.03
CA ALA A 98 5.62 -18.63 9.35
C ALA A 98 4.82 -17.32 9.26
N TYR A 99 5.14 -16.43 8.29
CA TYR A 99 4.39 -15.20 8.13
C TYR A 99 3.02 -15.45 7.50
N ALA A 100 2.93 -16.31 6.49
CA ALA A 100 1.65 -16.71 5.91
C ALA A 100 0.71 -17.29 6.99
N LYS A 101 1.22 -18.15 7.86
CA LYS A 101 0.45 -18.72 8.98
C LYS A 101 -0.03 -17.62 9.94
N LEU A 102 0.84 -16.71 10.35
CA LEU A 102 0.48 -15.60 11.23
C LEU A 102 -0.63 -14.73 10.61
N LEU A 103 -0.53 -14.39 9.31
CA LEU A 103 -1.55 -13.63 8.60
C LEU A 103 -2.90 -14.35 8.60
N THR A 104 -2.90 -15.63 8.19
CA THR A 104 -4.14 -16.41 8.06
C THR A 104 -4.79 -16.72 9.39
N ASP A 105 -4.03 -16.82 10.50
CA ASP A 105 -4.58 -16.98 11.86
C ASP A 105 -5.38 -15.76 12.34
N HIS A 106 -5.16 -14.59 11.73
CA HIS A 106 -5.84 -13.33 12.05
C HIS A 106 -6.81 -12.89 10.96
N LEU A 107 -7.16 -13.79 10.03
CA LEU A 107 -8.09 -13.54 8.93
C LEU A 107 -9.29 -14.52 9.02
N PRO A 108 -10.42 -14.18 8.39
CA PRO A 108 -11.52 -15.12 8.22
C PRO A 108 -11.09 -16.40 7.51
N PRO A 109 -11.72 -17.57 7.80
CA PRO A 109 -11.32 -18.86 7.23
C PRO A 109 -11.28 -18.96 5.70
N SER A 110 -12.03 -18.09 5.00
CA SER A 110 -12.03 -18.00 3.54
C SER A 110 -10.81 -17.24 2.96
N LEU A 111 -10.00 -16.61 3.80
CA LEU A 111 -8.75 -15.93 3.41
C LEU A 111 -7.56 -16.73 3.96
N ASN A 112 -7.31 -17.92 3.39
CA ASN A 112 -6.44 -18.94 3.96
C ASN A 112 -5.20 -19.27 3.11
N SER A 113 -5.03 -18.63 1.96
CA SER A 113 -3.90 -18.85 1.05
C SER A 113 -3.27 -17.53 0.65
N VAL A 114 -1.99 -17.36 0.96
CA VAL A 114 -1.21 -16.12 0.75
C VAL A 114 -0.30 -16.28 -0.45
N PHE A 115 -0.39 -15.38 -1.41
CA PHE A 115 0.61 -15.20 -2.45
C PHE A 115 1.38 -13.91 -2.17
N PHE A 116 2.65 -14.02 -1.80
CA PHE A 116 3.51 -12.87 -1.56
C PHE A 116 4.04 -12.28 -2.87
N THR A 117 4.16 -10.96 -2.91
CA THR A 117 4.76 -10.17 -4.01
C THR A 117 5.81 -9.21 -3.46
N ALA A 118 6.55 -8.52 -4.31
CA ALA A 118 7.54 -7.54 -3.87
C ALA A 118 6.94 -6.15 -3.58
N SER A 119 5.70 -5.89 -4.02
CA SER A 119 5.04 -4.59 -3.84
C SER A 119 3.52 -4.71 -3.87
N GLY A 120 2.81 -3.65 -3.39
CA GLY A 120 1.36 -3.58 -3.46
C GLY A 120 0.82 -3.55 -4.89
N THR A 121 1.49 -2.86 -5.81
CA THR A 121 1.07 -2.86 -7.22
C THR A 121 1.14 -4.25 -7.85
N GLU A 122 2.17 -5.05 -7.52
CA GLU A 122 2.24 -6.45 -7.97
C GLU A 122 1.15 -7.33 -7.34
N ALA A 123 0.75 -7.04 -6.10
CA ALA A 123 -0.40 -7.71 -5.47
C ALA A 123 -1.69 -7.40 -6.23
N THR A 124 -1.89 -6.16 -6.66
CA THR A 124 -3.01 -5.76 -7.51
C THR A 124 -3.00 -6.48 -8.86
N GLU A 125 -1.84 -6.53 -9.54
CA GLU A 125 -1.68 -7.29 -10.80
C GLU A 125 -2.00 -8.77 -10.63
N GLY A 126 -1.51 -9.38 -9.54
CA GLY A 126 -1.80 -10.77 -9.19
C GLY A 126 -3.28 -11.03 -8.99
N ALA A 127 -3.97 -10.17 -8.24
CA ALA A 127 -5.40 -10.30 -7.97
C ALA A 127 -6.26 -10.13 -9.23
N MET A 128 -5.91 -9.19 -10.12
CA MET A 128 -6.59 -9.05 -11.43
C MET A 128 -6.44 -10.30 -12.28
N LYS A 129 -5.23 -10.85 -12.37
CA LYS A 129 -4.95 -12.09 -13.11
C LYS A 129 -5.70 -13.28 -12.49
N LEU A 130 -5.66 -13.41 -11.16
CA LEU A 130 -6.35 -14.47 -10.42
C LEU A 130 -7.86 -14.42 -10.67
N SER A 131 -8.44 -13.21 -10.59
CA SER A 131 -9.86 -12.99 -10.79
C SER A 131 -10.32 -13.39 -12.20
N LYS A 132 -9.59 -12.95 -13.22
CA LYS A 132 -9.85 -13.34 -14.62
C LYS A 132 -9.72 -14.86 -14.82
N ARG A 133 -8.71 -15.44 -14.23
CA ARG A 133 -8.43 -16.88 -14.34
C ARG A 133 -9.53 -17.71 -13.70
N PHE A 134 -9.91 -17.39 -12.47
CA PHE A 134 -10.92 -18.13 -11.71
C PHE A 134 -12.31 -18.00 -12.30
N THR A 135 -12.70 -16.80 -12.74
CA THR A 135 -14.06 -16.54 -13.24
C THR A 135 -14.22 -16.81 -14.75
N ALA A 136 -13.12 -16.94 -15.49
CA ALA A 136 -13.08 -16.95 -16.96
C ALA A 136 -13.74 -15.71 -17.61
N ARG A 137 -13.73 -14.56 -16.91
CA ARG A 137 -14.30 -13.27 -17.35
C ARG A 137 -13.19 -12.24 -17.50
N THR A 138 -13.43 -11.18 -18.28
CA THR A 138 -12.41 -10.16 -18.61
C THR A 138 -12.65 -8.83 -17.94
N GLN A 139 -13.91 -8.44 -17.71
CA GLN A 139 -14.25 -7.13 -17.20
C GLN A 139 -13.82 -6.97 -15.74
N ILE A 140 -13.16 -5.84 -15.44
CA ILE A 140 -12.80 -5.43 -14.08
C ILE A 140 -13.50 -4.11 -13.77
N ALA A 141 -14.21 -4.04 -12.66
CA ALA A 141 -14.75 -2.80 -12.13
C ALA A 141 -13.83 -2.22 -11.05
N ALA A 142 -13.61 -0.91 -11.10
CA ALA A 142 -12.88 -0.14 -10.11
C ALA A 142 -13.58 1.20 -9.86
N PHE A 143 -13.11 2.00 -8.91
CA PHE A 143 -13.81 3.22 -8.54
C PHE A 143 -13.03 4.46 -8.96
N LYS A 144 -13.77 5.55 -9.28
CA LYS A 144 -13.17 6.86 -9.53
C LYS A 144 -12.39 7.32 -8.29
N ASN A 145 -11.33 8.06 -8.53
CA ASN A 145 -10.39 8.57 -7.51
C ASN A 145 -9.66 7.48 -6.71
N SER A 146 -9.73 6.21 -7.11
CA SER A 146 -8.99 5.14 -6.46
C SER A 146 -7.52 5.12 -6.88
N TYR A 147 -6.66 4.57 -6.01
CA TYR A 147 -5.26 4.32 -6.28
C TYR A 147 -4.89 2.88 -5.90
N HIS A 148 -4.41 2.09 -6.85
CA HIS A 148 -4.07 0.68 -6.65
C HIS A 148 -2.63 0.35 -7.11
N GLY A 149 -1.85 1.35 -7.46
CA GLY A 149 -0.48 1.18 -7.96
C GLY A 149 -0.25 1.83 -9.32
N SER A 150 1.00 1.78 -9.79
CA SER A 150 1.46 2.48 -11.00
C SER A 150 2.07 1.56 -12.06
N THR A 151 1.99 0.23 -11.91
CA THR A 151 2.26 -0.70 -13.03
C THR A 151 1.15 -0.60 -14.07
N GLN A 152 1.40 -1.06 -15.30
CA GLN A 152 0.49 -0.84 -16.42
C GLN A 152 -0.94 -1.37 -16.17
N GLY A 153 -1.09 -2.52 -15.53
CA GLY A 153 -2.41 -3.05 -15.18
C GLY A 153 -3.06 -2.30 -14.02
N SER A 154 -2.33 -2.04 -12.94
CA SER A 154 -2.83 -1.25 -11.81
C SER A 154 -3.20 0.18 -12.24
N LEU A 155 -2.40 0.79 -13.12
CA LEU A 155 -2.68 2.09 -13.71
C LEU A 155 -3.97 2.09 -14.54
N SER A 156 -4.27 0.96 -15.20
CA SER A 156 -5.49 0.82 -16.02
C SER A 156 -6.77 0.95 -15.20
N ILE A 157 -6.75 0.48 -13.95
CA ILE A 157 -7.89 0.53 -13.02
C ILE A 157 -7.87 1.76 -12.11
N LEU A 158 -6.83 2.60 -12.17
CA LEU A 158 -6.73 3.85 -11.41
C LEU A 158 -7.87 4.79 -11.82
N GLY A 159 -8.49 5.44 -10.84
CA GLY A 159 -9.77 6.12 -11.03
C GLY A 159 -9.72 7.52 -11.65
N ASP A 160 -8.54 8.11 -11.87
CA ASP A 160 -8.38 9.48 -12.35
C ASP A 160 -7.58 9.53 -13.66
N GLU A 161 -8.18 10.17 -14.69
CA GLU A 161 -7.56 10.36 -16.01
C GLU A 161 -6.28 11.20 -15.95
N TYR A 162 -6.17 12.15 -15.02
CA TYR A 162 -4.97 12.96 -14.86
C TYR A 162 -3.70 12.10 -14.75
N TRP A 163 -3.77 10.98 -14.00
CA TRP A 163 -2.62 10.12 -13.75
C TRP A 163 -2.35 9.10 -14.85
N ARG A 164 -3.36 8.72 -15.63
CA ARG A 164 -3.27 7.58 -16.56
C ARG A 164 -3.26 7.96 -18.04
N ASN A 165 -3.76 9.15 -18.40
CA ASN A 165 -3.96 9.50 -19.80
C ASN A 165 -2.67 9.47 -20.64
N ALA A 166 -1.54 9.92 -20.06
CA ALA A 166 -0.26 9.95 -20.75
C ALA A 166 0.34 8.56 -21.06
N PHE A 167 -0.20 7.48 -20.48
CA PHE A 167 0.35 6.12 -20.55
C PHE A 167 -0.51 5.16 -21.38
N ARG A 168 -1.42 5.67 -22.21
CA ARG A 168 -2.25 4.87 -23.10
C ARG A 168 -1.43 4.23 -24.22
N PRO A 169 -1.76 3.01 -24.74
CA PRO A 169 -2.97 2.26 -24.42
C PRO A 169 -2.89 1.53 -23.07
N LEU A 170 -4.02 1.46 -22.37
CA LEU A 170 -4.21 0.77 -21.11
C LEU A 170 -5.00 -0.52 -21.34
N LEU A 171 -5.16 -1.36 -20.30
CA LEU A 171 -5.94 -2.57 -20.40
C LEU A 171 -7.40 -2.26 -20.81
N PRO A 172 -7.97 -3.03 -21.75
CA PRO A 172 -9.37 -2.89 -22.13
C PRO A 172 -10.31 -3.47 -21.05
N ASP A 173 -11.60 -3.20 -21.20
CA ASP A 173 -12.67 -3.79 -20.41
C ASP A 173 -12.62 -3.42 -18.92
N ILE A 174 -12.25 -2.17 -18.65
CA ILE A 174 -12.25 -1.57 -17.32
C ILE A 174 -13.47 -0.66 -17.14
N LEU A 175 -14.26 -0.93 -16.12
CA LEU A 175 -15.43 -0.15 -15.73
C LEU A 175 -15.10 0.72 -14.51
N HIS A 176 -15.22 2.05 -14.64
CA HIS A 176 -15.03 3.00 -13.54
C HIS A 176 -16.36 3.46 -12.97
N LEU A 177 -16.63 3.12 -11.72
CA LEU A 177 -17.83 3.42 -10.96
C LEU A 177 -17.59 4.58 -9.98
N ASN A 178 -18.66 5.26 -9.56
CA ASN A 178 -18.55 6.23 -8.48
C ASN A 178 -18.54 5.49 -7.12
N TYR A 179 -17.57 5.84 -6.29
CA TYR A 179 -17.46 5.28 -4.95
C TYR A 179 -18.63 5.77 -4.08
N ASN A 180 -19.18 4.88 -3.25
CA ASN A 180 -20.33 5.20 -2.39
C ASN A 180 -21.65 5.49 -3.15
N SER A 181 -21.75 5.11 -4.43
CA SER A 181 -22.96 5.23 -5.25
C SER A 181 -23.70 3.90 -5.33
N PHE A 182 -24.92 3.84 -4.79
CA PHE A 182 -25.75 2.63 -4.88
C PHE A 182 -26.19 2.34 -6.32
N ASN A 183 -26.50 3.38 -7.10
CA ASN A 183 -26.96 3.23 -8.49
C ASN A 183 -25.88 2.59 -9.38
N ASP A 184 -24.61 2.89 -9.13
CA ASP A 184 -23.51 2.37 -9.94
C ASP A 184 -23.30 0.86 -9.73
N LEU A 185 -23.77 0.31 -8.59
CA LEU A 185 -23.68 -1.14 -8.32
C LEU A 185 -24.43 -1.98 -9.35
N ASP A 186 -25.45 -1.43 -10.02
CA ASP A 186 -26.19 -2.16 -11.07
C ASP A 186 -25.37 -2.44 -12.32
N SER A 187 -24.29 -1.71 -12.52
CA SER A 187 -23.33 -1.96 -13.61
C SER A 187 -22.45 -3.19 -13.36
N ILE A 188 -22.41 -3.72 -12.13
CA ILE A 188 -21.72 -4.98 -11.80
C ILE A 188 -22.62 -6.14 -12.22
N THR A 189 -22.16 -6.92 -13.21
CA THR A 189 -22.96 -7.96 -13.83
C THR A 189 -22.24 -9.31 -13.85
N LYS A 190 -22.86 -10.34 -14.38
CA LYS A 190 -22.25 -11.65 -14.61
C LYS A 190 -21.07 -11.63 -15.61
N GLN A 191 -20.79 -10.51 -16.26
CA GLN A 191 -19.61 -10.32 -17.12
C GLN A 191 -18.40 -9.82 -16.34
N THR A 192 -18.62 -9.25 -15.15
CA THR A 192 -17.56 -8.68 -14.30
C THR A 192 -16.79 -9.80 -13.60
N ALA A 193 -15.48 -9.87 -13.83
CA ALA A 193 -14.57 -10.82 -13.16
C ALA A 193 -14.38 -10.47 -11.69
N CYS A 194 -14.07 -9.21 -11.43
CA CYS A 194 -13.92 -8.70 -10.07
C CYS A 194 -14.27 -7.20 -9.97
N VAL A 195 -14.56 -6.78 -8.76
CA VAL A 195 -14.57 -5.38 -8.35
C VAL A 195 -13.37 -5.16 -7.44
N ILE A 196 -12.55 -4.16 -7.73
CA ILE A 196 -11.42 -3.76 -6.89
C ILE A 196 -11.77 -2.44 -6.22
N ALA A 197 -11.77 -2.42 -4.89
CA ALA A 197 -12.10 -1.25 -4.08
C ALA A 197 -11.09 -1.09 -2.95
N GLU A 198 -10.64 0.14 -2.71
CA GLU A 198 -10.04 0.47 -1.41
C GLU A 198 -11.12 0.35 -0.33
N THR A 199 -10.83 -0.29 0.81
CA THR A 199 -11.79 -0.34 1.92
C THR A 199 -12.07 1.06 2.47
N ILE A 200 -11.08 1.96 2.41
CA ILE A 200 -11.19 3.40 2.62
C ILE A 200 -10.33 4.04 1.53
N GLN A 201 -10.90 4.90 0.69
CA GLN A 201 -10.10 5.59 -0.33
C GLN A 201 -9.17 6.60 0.33
N ALA A 202 -7.88 6.33 0.29
CA ALA A 202 -6.87 7.13 0.97
C ALA A 202 -6.48 8.37 0.16
N GLU A 203 -6.00 8.17 -1.08
CA GLU A 203 -5.48 9.25 -1.94
C GLU A 203 -6.59 10.22 -2.39
N ALA A 204 -7.84 9.80 -2.40
CA ALA A 204 -9.00 10.67 -2.62
C ALA A 204 -9.28 11.64 -1.45
N GLY A 205 -8.47 11.60 -0.39
CA GLY A 205 -8.62 12.44 0.79
C GLY A 205 -9.43 11.78 1.91
N VAL A 206 -9.15 10.52 2.21
CA VAL A 206 -9.76 9.71 3.27
C VAL A 206 -11.29 9.65 3.15
N ILE A 207 -11.75 9.02 2.08
CA ILE A 207 -13.17 8.81 1.85
C ILE A 207 -13.60 7.48 2.49
N VAL A 208 -14.32 7.58 3.59
CA VAL A 208 -14.89 6.43 4.31
C VAL A 208 -16.24 6.09 3.70
N PRO A 209 -16.47 4.85 3.22
CA PRO A 209 -17.74 4.49 2.62
C PRO A 209 -18.82 4.27 3.69
N GLU A 210 -20.09 4.38 3.29
CA GLU A 210 -21.21 3.98 4.14
C GLU A 210 -21.20 2.46 4.37
N ILE A 211 -21.48 2.03 5.60
CA ILE A 211 -21.56 0.60 5.94
C ILE A 211 -22.56 -0.11 5.02
N LYS A 212 -23.74 0.49 4.83
CA LYS A 212 -24.79 -0.09 3.97
C LYS A 212 -24.36 -0.22 2.52
N TRP A 213 -23.58 0.74 2.01
CA TRP A 213 -23.06 0.68 0.65
C TRP A 213 -22.03 -0.45 0.49
N MET A 214 -21.10 -0.59 1.41
CA MET A 214 -20.10 -1.66 1.36
C MET A 214 -20.76 -3.05 1.47
N GLN A 215 -21.80 -3.18 2.30
CA GLN A 215 -22.61 -4.38 2.39
C GLN A 215 -23.38 -4.66 1.10
N ALA A 216 -23.94 -3.64 0.45
CA ALA A 216 -24.61 -3.75 -0.83
C ALA A 216 -23.64 -4.16 -1.95
N LEU A 217 -22.43 -3.60 -1.96
CA LEU A 217 -21.36 -4.00 -2.89
C LEU A 217 -21.01 -5.49 -2.71
N ARG A 218 -20.78 -5.95 -1.46
CA ARG A 218 -20.52 -7.38 -1.19
C ARG A 218 -21.68 -8.26 -1.68
N LYS A 219 -22.91 -7.87 -1.38
CA LYS A 219 -24.11 -8.60 -1.81
C LYS A 219 -24.20 -8.69 -3.33
N LYS A 220 -24.02 -7.57 -4.03
CA LYS A 220 -24.05 -7.52 -5.50
C LYS A 220 -22.99 -8.43 -6.14
N CYS A 221 -21.77 -8.39 -5.60
CA CYS A 221 -20.69 -9.29 -6.05
C CYS A 221 -21.08 -10.77 -5.87
N THR A 222 -21.69 -11.12 -4.74
CA THR A 222 -22.16 -12.50 -4.47
C THR A 222 -23.25 -12.92 -5.46
N GLU A 223 -24.25 -12.07 -5.71
CA GLU A 223 -25.38 -12.35 -6.62
C GLU A 223 -24.94 -12.53 -8.08
N THR A 224 -23.90 -11.83 -8.50
CA THR A 224 -23.39 -11.90 -9.87
C THR A 224 -22.24 -12.92 -10.04
N GLY A 225 -21.74 -13.50 -8.94
CA GLY A 225 -20.56 -14.36 -8.96
C GLY A 225 -19.29 -13.58 -9.34
N THR A 226 -19.25 -12.29 -9.05
CA THR A 226 -18.10 -11.39 -9.22
C THR A 226 -17.23 -11.47 -7.97
N LEU A 227 -15.90 -11.53 -8.11
CA LEU A 227 -15.02 -11.51 -6.94
C LEU A 227 -14.89 -10.08 -6.38
N LEU A 228 -15.09 -9.93 -5.08
CA LEU A 228 -14.79 -8.68 -4.38
C LEU A 228 -13.33 -8.70 -3.92
N VAL A 229 -12.54 -7.78 -4.46
CA VAL A 229 -11.15 -7.52 -4.07
C VAL A 229 -11.12 -6.26 -3.22
N LEU A 230 -10.73 -6.38 -1.95
CA LEU A 230 -10.54 -5.22 -1.09
C LEU A 230 -9.06 -4.89 -0.97
N ASP A 231 -8.74 -3.64 -1.30
CA ASP A 231 -7.40 -3.09 -1.18
C ASP A 231 -7.22 -2.48 0.21
N GLU A 232 -6.46 -3.19 1.04
CA GLU A 232 -6.04 -2.74 2.36
C GLU A 232 -4.54 -2.44 2.45
N ILE A 233 -3.90 -2.19 1.30
CA ILE A 233 -2.47 -1.85 1.24
C ILE A 233 -2.16 -0.64 2.12
N GLN A 234 -3.05 0.35 2.18
CA GLN A 234 -2.84 1.55 3.00
C GLN A 234 -3.61 1.54 4.32
N CYS A 235 -4.81 1.00 4.34
CA CYS A 235 -5.69 1.06 5.51
C CYS A 235 -5.60 -0.17 6.43
N GLY A 236 -4.91 -1.23 6.05
CA GLY A 236 -4.70 -2.40 6.89
C GLY A 236 -3.73 -2.18 8.07
N PHE A 237 -3.45 -3.24 8.80
CA PHE A 237 -2.49 -3.27 9.92
C PHE A 237 -2.76 -2.22 10.99
N GLY A 238 -4.02 -2.05 11.38
CA GLY A 238 -4.42 -1.21 12.49
C GLY A 238 -4.57 0.27 12.17
N ARG A 239 -4.20 0.75 10.97
CA ARG A 239 -4.18 2.18 10.61
C ARG A 239 -5.49 2.91 10.90
N ASN A 240 -6.62 2.24 10.74
CA ASN A 240 -7.97 2.80 10.90
C ASN A 240 -8.71 2.34 12.18
N GLY A 241 -7.98 1.78 13.16
CA GLY A 241 -8.54 1.36 14.46
C GLY A 241 -8.97 -0.10 14.55
N THR A 242 -8.86 -0.87 13.45
CA THR A 242 -9.01 -2.32 13.44
C THR A 242 -7.86 -2.95 12.67
N LEU A 243 -7.47 -4.19 12.99
CA LEU A 243 -6.37 -4.86 12.29
C LEU A 243 -6.62 -4.87 10.78
N TRP A 244 -7.84 -5.21 10.37
CA TRP A 244 -8.33 -5.19 8.99
C TRP A 244 -9.54 -4.26 8.90
N ALA A 245 -9.52 -3.31 7.95
CA ALA A 245 -10.55 -2.30 7.81
C ALA A 245 -11.92 -2.89 7.42
N PHE A 246 -11.95 -3.96 6.62
CA PHE A 246 -13.18 -4.59 6.15
C PHE A 246 -14.04 -5.14 7.30
N THR A 247 -13.45 -5.44 8.46
CA THR A 247 -14.20 -5.95 9.62
C THR A 247 -15.19 -4.94 10.16
N GLN A 248 -14.93 -3.63 9.97
CA GLN A 248 -15.82 -2.56 10.39
C GLN A 248 -17.14 -2.52 9.62
N TYR A 249 -17.18 -3.17 8.46
CA TYR A 249 -18.37 -3.22 7.58
C TYR A 249 -19.15 -4.53 7.72
N GLY A 250 -18.65 -5.49 8.50
CA GLY A 250 -19.27 -6.81 8.69
C GLY A 250 -19.28 -7.64 7.42
N ILE A 251 -18.31 -7.49 6.55
CA ILE A 251 -18.16 -8.24 5.30
C ILE A 251 -16.81 -8.95 5.23
N VAL A 252 -16.69 -9.91 4.32
CA VAL A 252 -15.42 -10.57 3.98
C VAL A 252 -15.22 -10.49 2.47
N PRO A 253 -14.06 -10.01 1.98
CA PRO A 253 -13.75 -10.04 0.54
C PRO A 253 -13.41 -11.46 0.07
N ASP A 254 -13.44 -11.67 -1.25
CA ASP A 254 -12.94 -12.90 -1.86
C ASP A 254 -11.41 -12.86 -2.01
N ILE A 255 -10.85 -11.66 -2.22
CA ILE A 255 -9.41 -11.42 -2.28
C ILE A 255 -9.08 -10.17 -1.46
N LEU A 256 -8.06 -10.27 -0.63
CA LEU A 256 -7.52 -9.16 0.17
C LEU A 256 -6.14 -8.78 -0.35
N LEU A 257 -5.92 -7.49 -0.64
CA LEU A 257 -4.61 -6.95 -1.02
C LEU A 257 -3.94 -6.32 0.19
N LEU A 258 -2.68 -6.65 0.38
CA LEU A 258 -1.83 -6.11 1.46
C LEU A 258 -0.50 -5.60 0.90
N GLY A 259 0.07 -4.62 1.58
CA GLY A 259 1.37 -4.03 1.23
C GLY A 259 1.84 -3.08 2.33
N LYS A 260 2.72 -2.18 2.03
CA LYS A 260 3.20 -1.12 2.94
C LYS A 260 3.60 -1.66 4.33
N ALA A 261 2.73 -1.50 5.35
CA ALA A 261 2.97 -2.00 6.71
C ALA A 261 3.21 -3.51 6.78
N LEU A 262 2.70 -4.29 5.80
CA LEU A 262 2.97 -5.72 5.68
C LEU A 262 4.46 -6.06 5.77
N GLY A 263 5.32 -5.22 5.20
CA GLY A 263 6.77 -5.48 5.16
C GLY A 263 7.54 -5.02 6.40
N GLY A 264 6.89 -4.35 7.36
CA GLY A 264 7.59 -3.81 8.53
C GLY A 264 8.71 -2.81 8.20
N GLY A 265 8.58 -2.09 7.09
CA GLY A 265 9.59 -1.17 6.53
C GLY A 265 10.35 -1.75 5.34
N MET A 266 10.24 -3.05 5.06
CA MET A 266 10.82 -3.71 3.89
C MET A 266 9.80 -3.82 2.74
N PRO A 267 10.25 -3.86 1.46
CA PRO A 267 9.35 -4.02 0.32
C PRO A 267 8.69 -5.39 0.34
N LEU A 268 7.37 -5.42 0.51
CA LEU A 268 6.56 -6.63 0.49
C LEU A 268 5.12 -6.27 0.12
N GLY A 269 4.50 -7.12 -0.69
CA GLY A 269 3.08 -7.11 -0.99
C GLY A 269 2.51 -8.53 -0.84
N ALA A 270 1.20 -8.63 -0.82
CA ALA A 270 0.52 -9.92 -0.88
C ALA A 270 -0.90 -9.76 -1.38
N PHE A 271 -1.43 -10.81 -2.03
CA PHE A 271 -2.85 -11.00 -2.18
C PHE A 271 -3.23 -12.33 -1.52
N ILE A 272 -4.36 -12.32 -0.81
CA ILE A 272 -4.82 -13.45 0.01
C ILE A 272 -6.23 -13.81 -0.43
N ALA A 273 -6.47 -15.08 -0.66
CA ALA A 273 -7.76 -15.61 -1.09
C ALA A 273 -8.02 -17.00 -0.49
N ASP A 274 -9.19 -17.54 -0.74
CA ASP A 274 -9.46 -18.95 -0.50
C ASP A 274 -8.52 -19.80 -1.38
N LYS A 275 -7.99 -20.88 -0.80
CA LYS A 275 -7.11 -21.81 -1.52
C LYS A 275 -7.71 -22.29 -2.83
N LYS A 276 -9.04 -22.51 -2.87
CA LYS A 276 -9.74 -22.93 -4.08
C LYS A 276 -9.64 -21.90 -5.21
N ILE A 277 -9.68 -20.60 -4.87
CA ILE A 277 -9.47 -19.52 -5.83
C ILE A 277 -8.00 -19.48 -6.24
N MET A 278 -7.08 -19.56 -5.27
CA MET A 278 -5.64 -19.47 -5.49
C MET A 278 -5.12 -20.60 -6.38
N ASP A 279 -5.65 -21.82 -6.23
CA ASP A 279 -5.25 -22.98 -6.99
C ASP A 279 -5.50 -22.85 -8.51
N SER A 280 -6.31 -21.86 -8.94
CA SER A 280 -6.45 -21.56 -10.37
C SER A 280 -5.14 -21.17 -11.06
N PHE A 281 -4.09 -20.79 -10.31
CA PHE A 281 -2.78 -20.50 -10.87
C PHE A 281 -1.90 -21.73 -11.10
N THR A 282 -2.31 -22.91 -10.61
CA THR A 282 -1.48 -24.12 -10.68
C THR A 282 -1.56 -24.85 -12.02
N GLU A 283 -2.54 -24.51 -12.87
CA GLU A 283 -2.79 -25.19 -14.14
C GLU A 283 -3.05 -24.19 -15.27
N ASN A 284 -2.84 -24.62 -16.51
CA ASN A 284 -3.23 -23.97 -17.78
C ASN A 284 -2.93 -22.44 -17.89
N PRO A 285 -1.70 -21.97 -17.80
CA PRO A 285 -0.47 -22.75 -17.72
C PRO A 285 0.00 -22.99 -16.29
N VAL A 286 0.76 -24.02 -16.05
CA VAL A 286 1.61 -24.17 -14.87
C VAL A 286 2.56 -22.95 -14.80
N LEU A 287 2.82 -22.44 -13.60
CA LEU A 287 3.62 -21.23 -13.39
C LEU A 287 3.05 -19.96 -14.08
N GLY A 288 1.73 -19.90 -14.23
CA GLY A 288 1.06 -18.78 -14.91
C GLY A 288 1.19 -17.42 -14.21
N HIS A 289 1.62 -17.43 -12.96
CA HIS A 289 1.98 -16.22 -12.21
C HIS A 289 3.17 -16.53 -11.30
N ILE A 290 4.33 -15.98 -11.63
CA ILE A 290 5.57 -16.12 -10.86
C ILE A 290 6.18 -14.75 -10.59
N ASN A 291 6.93 -14.65 -9.51
CA ASN A 291 7.59 -13.43 -9.07
C ASN A 291 8.91 -13.81 -8.38
N THR A 292 10.03 -13.33 -8.90
CA THR A 292 11.37 -13.68 -8.39
C THR A 292 11.57 -13.31 -6.93
N PHE A 293 11.11 -12.11 -6.52
CA PHE A 293 11.31 -11.58 -5.16
C PHE A 293 10.05 -11.57 -4.30
N GLY A 294 8.96 -12.15 -4.79
CA GLY A 294 7.73 -12.30 -4.00
C GLY A 294 8.00 -13.14 -2.75
N GLY A 295 7.64 -12.61 -1.58
CA GLY A 295 7.92 -13.30 -0.33
C GLY A 295 9.41 -13.41 0.00
N HIS A 296 10.23 -12.42 -0.36
CA HIS A 296 11.65 -12.40 -0.02
C HIS A 296 11.87 -12.71 1.47
N PRO A 297 12.71 -13.70 1.84
CA PRO A 297 12.82 -14.20 3.20
C PRO A 297 13.08 -13.13 4.25
N VAL A 298 14.00 -12.18 3.97
CA VAL A 298 14.30 -11.07 4.87
C VAL A 298 13.09 -10.14 5.04
N CYS A 299 12.33 -9.91 3.96
CA CYS A 299 11.12 -9.07 4.02
C CYS A 299 10.00 -9.76 4.79
N CYS A 300 9.83 -11.08 4.63
CA CYS A 300 8.86 -11.87 5.40
C CYS A 300 9.22 -11.93 6.89
N ALA A 301 10.50 -12.09 7.23
CA ALA A 301 10.96 -12.05 8.62
C ALA A 301 10.70 -10.68 9.27
N ALA A 302 10.98 -9.58 8.54
CA ALA A 302 10.70 -8.22 8.97
C ALA A 302 9.20 -7.98 9.19
N GLY A 303 8.37 -8.33 8.20
CA GLY A 303 6.92 -8.16 8.26
C GLY A 303 6.28 -8.97 9.38
N LYS A 304 6.72 -10.23 9.57
CA LYS A 304 6.28 -11.07 10.68
C LYS A 304 6.59 -10.42 12.02
N ALA A 305 7.84 -10.02 12.24
CA ALA A 305 8.25 -9.35 13.49
C ALA A 305 7.49 -8.05 13.75
N ALA A 306 7.18 -7.29 12.70
CA ALA A 306 6.38 -6.07 12.79
C ALA A 306 4.93 -6.35 13.20
N MET A 307 4.30 -7.37 12.60
CA MET A 307 2.94 -7.77 12.95
C MET A 307 2.86 -8.33 14.38
N GLU A 308 3.81 -9.17 14.78
CA GLU A 308 3.89 -9.66 16.16
C GLU A 308 4.03 -8.51 17.16
N PHE A 309 4.89 -7.51 16.87
CA PHE A 309 5.03 -6.34 17.72
C PHE A 309 3.73 -5.53 17.79
N LEU A 310 3.05 -5.34 16.67
CA LEU A 310 1.76 -4.62 16.60
C LEU A 310 0.70 -5.28 17.48
N LEU A 311 0.64 -6.61 17.48
CA LEU A 311 -0.31 -7.41 18.26
C LEU A 311 0.07 -7.46 19.75
N ASP A 312 1.33 -7.77 20.07
CA ASP A 312 1.84 -7.91 21.45
C ASP A 312 1.68 -6.60 22.24
N GLU A 313 2.01 -5.47 21.62
CA GLU A 313 1.90 -4.13 22.23
C GLU A 313 0.49 -3.54 22.14
N LYS A 314 -0.49 -4.28 21.59
CA LYS A 314 -1.89 -3.86 21.47
C LYS A 314 -2.07 -2.47 20.86
N ILE A 315 -1.20 -2.11 19.90
CA ILE A 315 -1.16 -0.75 19.32
C ILE A 315 -2.49 -0.39 18.66
N VAL A 316 -3.15 -1.37 18.03
CA VAL A 316 -4.43 -1.17 17.34
C VAL A 316 -5.51 -0.66 18.29
N GLU A 317 -5.52 -1.14 19.55
CA GLU A 317 -6.52 -0.76 20.55
C GLU A 317 -6.47 0.73 20.94
N THR A 318 -5.31 1.38 20.74
CA THR A 318 -5.07 2.80 21.09
C THR A 318 -5.38 3.77 19.96
N VAL A 319 -5.74 3.28 18.76
CA VAL A 319 -5.84 4.12 17.57
C VAL A 319 -7.00 5.10 17.63
N PHE A 320 -8.16 4.69 18.09
CA PHE A 320 -9.32 5.59 18.20
C PHE A 320 -9.12 6.68 19.28
N GLU A 321 -8.49 6.36 20.40
CA GLU A 321 -8.12 7.35 21.41
C GLU A 321 -7.17 8.43 20.82
N LYS A 322 -6.20 7.99 20.02
CA LYS A 322 -5.29 8.90 19.33
C LYS A 322 -6.02 9.74 18.26
N GLU A 323 -6.96 9.16 17.52
CA GLU A 323 -7.82 9.90 16.58
C GLU A 323 -8.57 11.03 17.30
N GLU A 324 -9.22 10.74 18.42
CA GLU A 324 -9.92 11.73 19.24
C GLU A 324 -8.98 12.83 19.72
N LEU A 325 -7.76 12.47 20.18
CA LEU A 325 -6.75 13.43 20.61
C LEU A 325 -6.36 14.38 19.46
N PHE A 326 -6.14 13.85 18.25
CA PHE A 326 -5.85 14.67 17.06
C PHE A 326 -7.02 15.59 16.72
N LEU A 327 -8.23 15.07 16.65
CA LEU A 327 -9.44 15.85 16.31
C LEU A 327 -9.69 16.98 17.31
N LYS A 328 -9.46 16.74 18.60
CA LYS A 328 -9.59 17.75 19.67
C LYS A 328 -8.60 18.91 19.51
N ASN A 329 -7.39 18.62 18.98
CA ASN A 329 -6.31 19.61 18.90
C ASN A 329 -6.14 20.21 17.48
N LEU A 330 -6.72 19.58 16.44
CA LEU A 330 -6.70 20.10 15.09
C LEU A 330 -7.83 21.13 14.89
N SER A 331 -7.57 22.38 15.27
CA SER A 331 -8.51 23.47 15.03
C SER A 331 -7.80 24.65 14.34
N SER A 332 -8.34 25.11 13.22
CA SER A 332 -7.91 26.32 12.53
C SER A 332 -9.05 26.84 11.67
N SER A 333 -9.26 28.14 11.64
CA SER A 333 -10.24 28.79 10.76
C SER A 333 -9.95 28.57 9.27
N LYS A 334 -8.75 28.11 8.91
CA LYS A 334 -8.36 27.78 7.53
C LYS A 334 -8.76 26.38 7.11
N ILE A 335 -9.01 25.46 8.05
CA ILE A 335 -9.44 24.10 7.75
C ILE A 335 -10.95 24.11 7.47
N LYS A 336 -11.35 23.82 6.25
CA LYS A 336 -12.77 23.74 5.84
C LYS A 336 -13.41 22.44 6.27
N LYS A 337 -12.68 21.34 6.19
CA LYS A 337 -13.18 20.02 6.54
C LYS A 337 -12.04 19.12 7.00
N ILE A 338 -12.29 18.32 8.03
CA ILE A 338 -11.43 17.22 8.44
C ILE A 338 -12.16 15.92 8.13
N ARG A 339 -11.50 15.01 7.45
CA ARG A 339 -11.95 13.61 7.30
C ARG A 339 -10.94 12.73 7.99
N SER A 340 -11.42 11.76 8.76
CA SER A 340 -10.55 10.80 9.44
C SER A 340 -11.19 9.42 9.57
N ARG A 341 -10.36 8.44 9.74
CA ARG A 341 -10.71 7.12 10.25
C ARG A 341 -9.46 6.51 10.90
N GLY A 342 -9.48 6.42 12.23
CA GLY A 342 -8.28 6.09 13.00
C GLY A 342 -7.17 7.11 12.73
N LEU A 343 -5.97 6.66 12.44
CA LEU A 343 -4.82 7.53 12.14
C LEU A 343 -4.61 7.76 10.62
N MET A 344 -5.72 7.87 9.88
CA MET A 344 -5.77 8.41 8.54
C MET A 344 -6.51 9.75 8.60
N PHE A 345 -5.84 10.84 8.21
CA PHE A 345 -6.40 12.19 8.24
C PHE A 345 -6.26 12.87 6.89
N ALA A 346 -7.32 13.59 6.48
CA ALA A 346 -7.28 14.52 5.37
C ALA A 346 -7.82 15.87 5.84
N LEU A 347 -7.01 16.91 5.66
CA LEU A 347 -7.37 18.29 5.96
C LEU A 347 -7.66 19.03 4.66
N GLU A 348 -8.87 19.54 4.50
CA GLU A 348 -9.30 20.29 3.31
C GLU A 348 -9.17 21.78 3.57
N PHE A 349 -8.42 22.45 2.71
CA PHE A 349 -8.23 23.91 2.71
C PHE A 349 -9.02 24.56 1.57
N GLY A 350 -8.94 25.89 1.47
CA GLY A 350 -9.74 26.66 0.52
C GLY A 350 -9.45 26.41 -0.95
N ASN A 351 -8.16 26.26 -1.28
CA ASN A 351 -7.67 26.09 -2.64
C ASN A 351 -6.26 25.50 -2.63
N PHE A 352 -5.73 25.22 -3.82
CA PHE A 352 -4.41 24.63 -4.01
C PHE A 352 -3.28 25.50 -3.41
N GLU A 353 -3.34 26.81 -3.56
CA GLU A 353 -2.31 27.75 -3.07
C GLU A 353 -2.23 27.75 -1.54
N GLU A 354 -3.38 27.72 -0.87
CA GLU A 354 -3.43 27.60 0.59
C GLU A 354 -2.89 26.26 1.05
N ASN A 355 -3.25 25.16 0.37
CA ASN A 355 -2.77 23.82 0.67
C ASN A 355 -1.24 23.76 0.52
N LYS A 356 -0.68 24.27 -0.58
CA LYS A 356 0.77 24.34 -0.80
C LYS A 356 1.48 25.14 0.29
N LYS A 357 0.97 26.32 0.66
CA LYS A 357 1.55 27.14 1.75
C LYS A 357 1.59 26.39 3.08
N VAL A 358 0.55 25.62 3.41
CA VAL A 358 0.55 24.81 4.66
C VAL A 358 1.62 23.74 4.59
N ILE A 359 1.74 23.01 3.47
CA ILE A 359 2.77 22.00 3.27
C ILE A 359 4.17 22.61 3.42
N ASP A 360 4.43 23.74 2.76
CA ASP A 360 5.73 24.42 2.80
C ASP A 360 6.11 24.90 4.24
N LEU A 361 5.11 25.20 5.07
CA LEU A 361 5.32 25.65 6.46
C LEU A 361 5.52 24.47 7.45
N LEU A 362 5.13 23.25 7.09
CA LEU A 362 5.27 22.06 7.92
C LEU A 362 6.65 21.39 7.78
N ILE A 363 7.47 21.87 6.86
CA ILE A 363 8.83 21.39 6.56
C ILE A 363 9.87 22.39 7.09
#